data_2b9b05fbd189712095fad1f74138347a
#
_entry.id   2b9b05fbd189712095fad1f74138347a
#
_cell.length_a   1.000
_cell.length_b   1.000
_cell.length_c   1.000
_cell.angle_alpha   90.00
_cell.angle_beta   90.00
_cell.angle_gamma   90.00
#
_symmetry.space_group_name_H-M   'P 1'
#
loop_
_entity.id
_entity.type
_entity.pdbx_description
1 polymer ?
#
loop_
_entity_poly.entity_id
_entity_poly.type
_entity_poly.pdbx_seq_one_letter_code
_entity_poly.pdbx_strand_id
1 'polypeptide(L)'
;MNSCNPALIDIGKKLGAEKFYEYWENFGFTSKTGIELPSEEKSTFWDKELFVSPSGVTQLATASFGQRFTTTPIHLITALSAVINGGHLLEPYLVQSVTDAEGNVVSYHEPKEVRQVISQETSDLVRSYMESVVNDPGGTGKNAKVEGYHIGGKTGSSQTLDSKDHIIVSFLGFAPADDPEVIVLLGYDWPQPAAPGENTTADGIYISGGNMAAPMAGELIANILDYLGYEKSGSDVNANGVTIPHLVGKTPEEARTALNNLGLNVRLSGEGAVVTDQMPTAGSSVPKGSSTVLYLGEEKPETTVEMPDLSGMTYDEAKAALEKVGLYLEATGTGESGKVFSQSVNAGTVLDVGTAVEVKFTDDTAPDNGVTTGGGWAPKEEEE
;
A
#
# COMPACT_ATOMS: atom_id res chain seq x y z
N MET A 1 7.01 -3.86 -12.31
CA MET A 1 6.70 -2.53 -12.82
C MET A 1 6.01 -2.54 -14.18
N ASN A 2 6.65 -2.93 -15.29
CA ASN A 2 6.04 -2.80 -16.62
C ASN A 2 5.31 -4.06 -17.12
N SER A 3 5.12 -5.07 -16.28
CA SER A 3 4.44 -6.34 -16.62
C SER A 3 4.92 -6.97 -17.93
N CYS A 4 6.25 -7.02 -18.14
CA CYS A 4 6.88 -7.47 -19.36
C CYS A 4 6.78 -8.99 -19.53
N ASN A 5 5.92 -9.47 -20.44
CA ASN A 5 5.69 -10.91 -20.65
C ASN A 5 6.97 -11.69 -21.00
N PRO A 6 7.86 -11.23 -21.93
CA PRO A 6 9.11 -11.93 -22.19
C PRO A 6 9.99 -12.13 -20.96
N ALA A 7 10.10 -11.12 -20.10
CA ALA A 7 10.88 -11.23 -18.86
C ALA A 7 10.26 -12.26 -17.89
N LEU A 8 8.93 -12.28 -17.74
CA LEU A 8 8.25 -13.26 -16.90
C LEU A 8 8.39 -14.69 -17.46
N ILE A 9 8.35 -14.86 -18.78
CA ILE A 9 8.62 -16.15 -19.43
C ILE A 9 10.04 -16.65 -19.13
N ASP A 10 11.04 -15.77 -19.20
CA ASP A 10 12.42 -16.13 -18.90
C ASP A 10 12.61 -16.49 -17.42
N ILE A 11 11.94 -15.80 -16.51
CA ILE A 11 11.92 -16.13 -15.08
C ILE A 11 11.25 -17.50 -14.86
N GLY A 12 10.08 -17.73 -15.46
CA GLY A 12 9.40 -19.02 -15.35
C GLY A 12 10.21 -20.19 -15.92
N LYS A 13 10.91 -19.99 -17.03
CA LYS A 13 11.83 -20.99 -17.60
C LYS A 13 13.01 -21.28 -16.66
N LYS A 14 13.57 -20.26 -16.01
CA LYS A 14 14.64 -20.42 -15.02
C LYS A 14 14.16 -21.17 -13.77
N LEU A 15 12.93 -20.89 -13.32
CA LEU A 15 12.31 -21.60 -12.21
C LEU A 15 12.09 -23.09 -12.54
N GLY A 16 11.65 -23.37 -13.76
CA GLY A 16 11.31 -24.71 -14.23
C GLY A 16 9.87 -25.13 -13.91
N ALA A 17 9.35 -26.04 -14.72
CA ALA A 17 7.94 -26.46 -14.65
C ALA A 17 7.58 -27.16 -13.33
N GLU A 18 8.47 -28.02 -12.81
CA GLU A 18 8.22 -28.73 -11.55
C GLU A 18 8.08 -27.78 -10.38
N LYS A 19 9.03 -26.83 -10.26
CA LYS A 19 9.02 -25.85 -9.16
C LYS A 19 7.87 -24.86 -9.30
N PHE A 20 7.55 -24.45 -10.53
CA PHE A 20 6.37 -23.61 -10.79
C PHE A 20 5.08 -24.29 -10.33
N TYR A 21 4.91 -25.59 -10.67
CA TYR A 21 3.73 -26.35 -10.27
C TYR A 21 3.68 -26.57 -8.77
N GLU A 22 4.81 -26.81 -8.11
CA GLU A 22 4.90 -26.92 -6.65
C GLU A 22 4.41 -25.64 -5.96
N TYR A 23 4.81 -24.45 -6.44
CA TYR A 23 4.30 -23.18 -5.90
C TYR A 23 2.82 -22.98 -6.20
N TRP A 24 2.33 -23.41 -7.37
CA TRP A 24 0.91 -23.40 -7.69
C TRP A 24 0.10 -24.21 -6.66
N GLU A 25 0.58 -25.40 -6.30
CA GLU A 25 -0.02 -26.23 -5.25
C GLU A 25 0.11 -25.56 -3.88
N ASN A 26 1.29 -25.03 -3.56
CA ASN A 26 1.56 -24.44 -2.25
C ASN A 26 0.75 -23.17 -1.97
N PHE A 27 0.46 -22.36 -2.98
CA PHE A 27 -0.46 -21.22 -2.87
C PHE A 27 -1.94 -21.59 -2.84
N GLY A 28 -2.28 -22.88 -2.88
CA GLY A 28 -3.63 -23.38 -2.67
C GLY A 28 -4.50 -23.45 -3.92
N PHE A 29 -3.98 -23.15 -5.13
CA PHE A 29 -4.79 -23.08 -6.35
C PHE A 29 -5.36 -24.43 -6.83
N THR A 30 -4.88 -25.55 -6.31
CA THR A 30 -5.34 -26.91 -6.67
C THR A 30 -6.51 -27.41 -5.84
N SER A 31 -6.87 -26.71 -4.77
CA SER A 31 -7.95 -27.09 -3.85
C SER A 31 -8.88 -25.91 -3.61
N LYS A 32 -10.05 -26.16 -3.03
CA LYS A 32 -10.90 -25.10 -2.50
C LYS A 32 -10.21 -24.39 -1.34
N THR A 33 -10.51 -23.10 -1.15
CA THR A 33 -9.93 -22.31 -0.04
C THR A 33 -10.52 -22.68 1.31
N GLY A 34 -11.75 -23.23 1.33
CA GLY A 34 -12.46 -23.57 2.55
C GLY A 34 -13.34 -22.46 3.10
N ILE A 35 -13.47 -21.35 2.39
CA ILE A 35 -14.37 -20.25 2.81
C ILE A 35 -15.81 -20.74 2.98
N GLU A 36 -16.54 -20.23 3.98
CA GLU A 36 -17.89 -20.68 4.34
C GLU A 36 -18.97 -20.19 3.36
N LEU A 37 -18.66 -20.18 2.06
CA LEU A 37 -19.61 -19.82 1.01
C LEU A 37 -20.09 -21.09 0.28
N PRO A 38 -21.38 -21.18 -0.05
CA PRO A 38 -21.90 -22.29 -0.86
C PRO A 38 -21.32 -22.24 -2.28
N SER A 39 -21.10 -23.41 -2.86
CA SER A 39 -20.73 -23.57 -4.27
C SER A 39 -19.38 -22.93 -4.63
N GLU A 40 -18.39 -22.96 -3.73
CA GLU A 40 -17.03 -22.54 -4.06
C GLU A 40 -16.49 -23.39 -5.22
N GLU A 41 -16.01 -22.71 -6.27
CA GLU A 41 -15.39 -23.33 -7.44
C GLU A 41 -13.87 -23.46 -7.24
N LYS A 42 -13.26 -24.35 -8.03
CA LYS A 42 -11.80 -24.52 -8.05
C LYS A 42 -11.18 -23.74 -9.19
N SER A 43 -9.91 -23.38 -9.02
CA SER A 43 -9.09 -22.93 -10.14
C SER A 43 -8.92 -24.06 -11.16
N THR A 44 -8.85 -23.71 -12.45
CA THR A 44 -8.56 -24.65 -13.53
C THR A 44 -7.15 -24.44 -14.04
N PHE A 45 -6.36 -25.48 -13.97
CA PHE A 45 -4.97 -25.51 -14.41
C PHE A 45 -4.71 -26.82 -15.16
N TRP A 46 -3.56 -26.95 -15.78
CA TRP A 46 -3.17 -28.19 -16.47
C TRP A 46 -2.84 -29.31 -15.47
N ASP A 47 -3.04 -30.55 -15.91
CA ASP A 47 -2.54 -31.69 -15.15
C ASP A 47 -1.02 -31.63 -15.00
N LYS A 48 -0.54 -32.06 -13.83
CA LYS A 48 0.89 -32.00 -13.47
C LYS A 48 1.77 -32.71 -14.49
N GLU A 49 1.35 -33.93 -14.87
CA GLU A 49 2.09 -34.76 -15.85
C GLU A 49 2.28 -34.04 -17.19
N LEU A 50 1.24 -33.38 -17.70
CA LEU A 50 1.31 -32.58 -18.91
C LEU A 50 2.20 -31.35 -18.72
N PHE A 51 2.00 -30.59 -17.60
CA PHE A 51 2.68 -29.33 -17.34
C PHE A 51 4.20 -29.50 -17.21
N VAL A 52 4.64 -30.56 -16.52
CA VAL A 52 6.08 -30.83 -16.29
C VAL A 52 6.75 -31.61 -17.43
N SER A 53 5.97 -32.12 -18.38
CA SER A 53 6.50 -32.85 -19.52
C SER A 53 7.26 -31.97 -20.51
N PRO A 54 8.10 -32.52 -21.38
CA PRO A 54 8.75 -31.77 -22.46
C PRO A 54 7.77 -31.03 -23.39
N SER A 55 6.52 -31.50 -23.50
CA SER A 55 5.48 -30.85 -24.27
C SER A 55 4.81 -29.68 -23.51
N GLY A 56 5.04 -29.53 -22.21
CA GLY A 56 4.50 -28.48 -21.35
C GLY A 56 5.19 -27.11 -21.45
N VAL A 57 6.16 -26.93 -22.35
CA VAL A 57 6.93 -25.68 -22.46
C VAL A 57 6.05 -24.46 -22.76
N THR A 58 5.02 -24.63 -23.60
CA THR A 58 4.07 -23.56 -23.92
C THR A 58 3.20 -23.22 -22.72
N GLN A 59 2.77 -24.22 -21.94
CA GLN A 59 1.97 -24.08 -20.74
C GLN A 59 2.74 -23.28 -19.68
N LEU A 60 3.99 -23.68 -19.41
CA LEU A 60 4.85 -22.94 -18.49
C LEU A 60 5.06 -21.50 -18.95
N ALA A 61 5.36 -21.28 -20.25
CA ALA A 61 5.57 -19.95 -20.78
C ALA A 61 4.33 -19.05 -20.61
N THR A 62 3.13 -19.57 -20.89
CA THR A 62 1.88 -18.78 -20.77
C THR A 62 1.46 -18.60 -19.32
N ALA A 63 1.62 -19.60 -18.47
CA ALA A 63 1.34 -19.50 -17.04
C ALA A 63 2.24 -18.46 -16.36
N SER A 64 3.51 -18.33 -16.79
CA SER A 64 4.48 -17.40 -16.20
C SER A 64 4.06 -15.93 -16.25
N PHE A 65 3.20 -15.55 -17.18
CA PHE A 65 2.63 -14.19 -17.23
C PHE A 65 1.10 -14.16 -17.02
N GLY A 66 0.52 -15.22 -16.45
CA GLY A 66 -0.87 -15.25 -15.97
C GLY A 66 -1.91 -15.54 -17.06
N GLN A 67 -1.59 -16.37 -18.05
CA GLN A 67 -2.50 -16.69 -19.15
C GLN A 67 -2.81 -18.17 -19.29
N ARG A 68 -4.00 -18.49 -19.85
CA ARG A 68 -4.49 -19.83 -20.21
C ARG A 68 -4.83 -20.74 -19.03
N PHE A 69 -5.12 -20.19 -17.90
CA PHE A 69 -5.75 -20.87 -16.76
C PHE A 69 -6.83 -19.97 -16.16
N THR A 70 -7.68 -20.54 -15.31
CA THR A 70 -8.71 -19.77 -14.58
C THR A 70 -8.52 -19.92 -13.08
N THR A 71 -8.83 -18.87 -12.37
CA THR A 71 -8.82 -18.86 -10.90
C THR A 71 -9.99 -18.05 -10.38
N THR A 72 -10.43 -18.36 -9.18
CA THR A 72 -11.49 -17.59 -8.55
C THR A 72 -10.92 -16.33 -7.89
N PRO A 73 -11.71 -15.26 -7.75
CA PRO A 73 -11.29 -14.07 -7.01
C PRO A 73 -10.79 -14.37 -5.59
N ILE A 74 -11.44 -15.29 -4.88
CA ILE A 74 -11.03 -15.66 -3.53
C ILE A 74 -9.67 -16.35 -3.49
N HIS A 75 -9.34 -17.21 -4.47
CA HIS A 75 -7.99 -17.79 -4.56
C HIS A 75 -6.92 -16.74 -4.80
N LEU A 76 -7.20 -15.73 -5.67
CA LEU A 76 -6.25 -14.63 -5.91
C LEU A 76 -6.00 -13.81 -4.66
N ILE A 77 -7.05 -13.44 -3.92
CA ILE A 77 -6.93 -12.70 -2.67
C ILE A 77 -6.16 -13.52 -1.63
N THR A 78 -6.51 -14.80 -1.44
CA THR A 78 -5.87 -15.69 -0.47
C THR A 78 -4.38 -15.91 -0.80
N ALA A 79 -4.05 -16.13 -2.09
CA ALA A 79 -2.67 -16.30 -2.52
C ALA A 79 -1.86 -14.99 -2.36
N LEU A 80 -2.42 -13.83 -2.73
CA LEU A 80 -1.72 -12.56 -2.51
C LEU A 80 -1.60 -12.25 -1.03
N SER A 81 -2.61 -12.53 -0.20
CA SER A 81 -2.50 -12.41 1.25
C SER A 81 -1.26 -13.15 1.77
N ALA A 82 -1.04 -14.39 1.32
CA ALA A 82 0.17 -15.14 1.67
C ALA A 82 1.46 -14.48 1.16
N VAL A 83 1.43 -13.82 0.00
CA VAL A 83 2.61 -13.08 -0.51
C VAL A 83 2.98 -11.89 0.36
N ILE A 84 2.00 -11.20 0.94
CA ILE A 84 2.22 -9.92 1.62
C ILE A 84 2.27 -9.99 3.15
N ASN A 85 1.91 -11.13 3.77
CA ASN A 85 1.83 -11.32 5.22
C ASN A 85 3.01 -12.13 5.81
N GLY A 86 4.15 -12.16 5.15
CA GLY A 86 5.30 -12.95 5.61
C GLY A 86 5.36 -14.37 5.04
N GLY A 87 4.50 -14.69 4.09
CA GLY A 87 4.48 -15.99 3.41
C GLY A 87 3.48 -17.00 3.94
N HIS A 88 2.58 -16.62 4.83
CA HIS A 88 1.64 -17.50 5.51
C HIS A 88 0.33 -17.62 4.75
N LEU A 89 0.04 -18.80 4.18
CA LEU A 89 -1.25 -19.10 3.58
C LEU A 89 -2.27 -19.39 4.69
N LEU A 90 -3.29 -18.54 4.78
CA LEU A 90 -4.36 -18.65 5.77
C LEU A 90 -5.64 -19.20 5.12
N GLU A 91 -6.45 -19.89 5.92
CA GLU A 91 -7.81 -20.27 5.53
C GLU A 91 -8.73 -19.04 5.64
N PRO A 92 -9.36 -18.58 4.54
CA PRO A 92 -10.26 -17.43 4.61
C PRO A 92 -11.57 -17.81 5.30
N TYR A 93 -12.15 -16.88 6.07
CA TYR A 93 -13.42 -17.05 6.75
C TYR A 93 -14.24 -15.75 6.72
N LEU A 94 -15.56 -15.89 6.91
CA LEU A 94 -16.52 -14.77 6.94
C LEU A 94 -17.09 -14.56 8.33
N VAL A 95 -17.32 -15.65 9.09
CA VAL A 95 -17.94 -15.60 10.41
C VAL A 95 -16.86 -15.65 11.46
N GLN A 96 -16.62 -14.50 12.10
CA GLN A 96 -15.64 -14.40 13.20
C GLN A 96 -16.19 -14.97 14.50
N SER A 97 -17.44 -14.66 14.84
CA SER A 97 -18.06 -15.17 16.07
C SER A 97 -19.56 -15.34 15.93
N VAL A 98 -20.11 -16.25 16.72
CA VAL A 98 -21.55 -16.44 16.91
C VAL A 98 -21.87 -16.17 18.37
N THR A 99 -22.87 -15.32 18.63
CA THR A 99 -23.34 -15.00 19.98
C THR A 99 -24.76 -15.48 20.19
N ASP A 100 -25.12 -15.80 21.44
CA ASP A 100 -26.50 -16.07 21.85
C ASP A 100 -27.33 -14.77 21.98
N ALA A 101 -28.60 -14.90 22.36
CA ALA A 101 -29.50 -13.78 22.54
C ALA A 101 -29.08 -12.86 23.72
N GLU A 102 -28.32 -13.37 24.66
CA GLU A 102 -27.78 -12.67 25.84
C GLU A 102 -26.43 -11.99 25.56
N GLY A 103 -25.86 -12.19 24.35
CA GLY A 103 -24.57 -11.60 23.91
C GLY A 103 -23.33 -12.42 24.27
N ASN A 104 -23.49 -13.64 24.83
CA ASN A 104 -22.35 -14.50 25.11
C ASN A 104 -21.82 -15.15 23.81
N VAL A 105 -20.49 -15.23 23.67
CA VAL A 105 -19.87 -15.89 22.53
C VAL A 105 -20.06 -17.40 22.63
N VAL A 106 -20.81 -17.96 21.68
CA VAL A 106 -21.06 -19.41 21.56
C VAL A 106 -19.96 -20.10 20.76
N SER A 107 -19.44 -19.43 19.73
CA SER A 107 -18.28 -19.90 18.96
C SER A 107 -17.47 -18.71 18.46
N TYR A 108 -16.17 -18.92 18.31
CA TYR A 108 -15.22 -17.95 17.77
C TYR A 108 -14.30 -18.65 16.79
N HIS A 109 -14.08 -18.01 15.63
CA HIS A 109 -13.16 -18.50 14.62
C HIS A 109 -11.80 -17.84 14.82
N GLU A 110 -10.79 -18.65 15.12
CA GLU A 110 -9.41 -18.20 15.17
C GLU A 110 -8.76 -18.28 13.77
N PRO A 111 -7.91 -17.33 13.39
CA PRO A 111 -7.16 -17.40 12.13
C PRO A 111 -6.38 -18.71 12.05
N LYS A 112 -6.56 -19.47 10.95
CA LYS A 112 -5.94 -20.76 10.77
C LYS A 112 -4.90 -20.72 9.66
N GLU A 113 -3.65 -20.95 10.01
CA GLU A 113 -2.58 -21.12 9.05
C GLU A 113 -2.65 -22.51 8.40
N VAL A 114 -2.61 -22.54 7.07
CA VAL A 114 -2.53 -23.76 6.27
C VAL A 114 -1.06 -24.19 6.12
N ARG A 115 -0.19 -23.24 5.77
CA ARG A 115 1.27 -23.43 5.64
C ARG A 115 1.99 -22.12 5.40
N GLN A 116 3.31 -22.09 5.62
CA GLN A 116 4.18 -21.06 5.08
C GLN A 116 4.61 -21.43 3.66
N VAL A 117 4.40 -20.53 2.67
CA VAL A 117 4.69 -20.74 1.24
C VAL A 117 6.03 -20.14 0.84
N ILE A 118 6.33 -18.94 1.33
CA ILE A 118 7.58 -18.20 1.07
C ILE A 118 8.14 -17.67 2.40
N SER A 119 9.40 -17.28 2.40
CA SER A 119 10.03 -16.65 3.58
C SER A 119 9.54 -15.21 3.77
N GLN A 120 9.65 -14.71 5.00
CA GLN A 120 9.39 -13.30 5.32
C GLN A 120 10.21 -12.36 4.43
N GLU A 121 11.50 -12.64 4.24
CA GLU A 121 12.39 -11.84 3.38
C GLU A 121 11.88 -11.77 1.94
N THR A 122 11.40 -12.90 1.39
CA THR A 122 10.82 -12.94 0.05
C THR A 122 9.53 -12.13 -0.01
N SER A 123 8.69 -12.23 1.01
CA SER A 123 7.46 -11.45 1.16
C SER A 123 7.77 -9.95 1.13
N ASP A 124 8.71 -9.49 1.95
CA ASP A 124 9.12 -8.08 2.05
C ASP A 124 9.63 -7.55 0.70
N LEU A 125 10.47 -8.35 0.02
CA LEU A 125 10.99 -7.99 -1.29
C LEU A 125 9.89 -7.88 -2.35
N VAL A 126 8.95 -8.82 -2.38
CA VAL A 126 7.84 -8.79 -3.35
C VAL A 126 6.90 -7.63 -3.06
N ARG A 127 6.61 -7.33 -1.79
CA ARG A 127 5.83 -6.14 -1.39
C ARG A 127 6.47 -4.86 -1.93
N SER A 128 7.78 -4.67 -1.77
CA SER A 128 8.49 -3.49 -2.28
C SER A 128 8.39 -3.36 -3.80
N TYR A 129 8.45 -4.49 -4.54
CA TYR A 129 8.23 -4.46 -5.99
C TYR A 129 6.79 -4.12 -6.36
N MET A 130 5.81 -4.60 -5.60
CA MET A 130 4.40 -4.29 -5.83
C MET A 130 4.06 -2.84 -5.47
N GLU A 131 4.73 -2.27 -4.47
CA GLU A 131 4.66 -0.84 -4.16
C GLU A 131 5.20 0.00 -5.32
N SER A 132 6.35 -0.37 -5.90
CA SER A 132 6.91 0.29 -7.10
C SER A 132 5.98 0.23 -8.32
N VAL A 133 5.07 -0.74 -8.43
CA VAL A 133 4.06 -0.79 -9.51
C VAL A 133 3.11 0.41 -9.44
N VAL A 134 2.85 0.91 -8.23
CA VAL A 134 1.95 2.05 -7.97
C VAL A 134 2.70 3.37 -7.90
N ASN A 135 3.85 3.40 -7.21
CA ASN A 135 4.53 4.65 -6.88
C ASN A 135 5.53 5.12 -7.95
N ASP A 136 6.10 4.21 -8.76
CA ASP A 136 7.02 4.61 -9.81
C ASP A 136 6.28 5.29 -10.97
N PRO A 137 6.83 6.37 -11.57
CA PRO A 137 6.19 7.10 -12.67
C PRO A 137 5.87 6.23 -13.90
N GLY A 138 6.66 5.17 -14.12
CA GLY A 138 6.47 4.17 -15.19
C GLY A 138 5.65 2.96 -14.78
N GLY A 139 5.17 2.89 -13.54
CA GLY A 139 4.41 1.76 -13.03
C GLY A 139 3.06 1.58 -13.70
N THR A 140 2.68 0.33 -13.97
CA THR A 140 1.39 0.04 -14.65
C THR A 140 0.18 0.31 -13.76
N GLY A 141 0.36 0.36 -12.44
CA GLY A 141 -0.67 0.63 -11.44
C GLY A 141 -0.66 2.06 -10.89
N LYS A 142 0.11 2.99 -11.45
CA LYS A 142 0.29 4.35 -10.93
C LYS A 142 -1.01 5.12 -10.67
N ASN A 143 -2.09 4.79 -11.39
CA ASN A 143 -3.39 5.42 -11.19
C ASN A 143 -4.12 4.93 -9.91
N ALA A 144 -3.58 3.90 -9.22
CA ALA A 144 -4.05 3.51 -7.88
C ALA A 144 -3.41 4.33 -6.76
N LYS A 145 -2.44 5.20 -7.09
CA LYS A 145 -1.77 6.04 -6.11
C LYS A 145 -2.77 6.99 -5.48
N VAL A 146 -2.81 7.00 -4.15
CA VAL A 146 -3.56 7.96 -3.34
C VAL A 146 -2.58 8.65 -2.42
N GLU A 147 -2.63 9.98 -2.41
CA GLU A 147 -1.76 10.78 -1.56
C GLU A 147 -2.01 10.47 -0.09
N GLY A 148 -0.92 10.26 0.65
CA GLY A 148 -0.97 9.90 2.06
C GLY A 148 -1.13 8.42 2.35
N TYR A 149 -1.24 7.55 1.33
CA TYR A 149 -1.27 6.10 1.52
C TYR A 149 -0.24 5.38 0.65
N HIS A 150 0.53 4.49 1.28
CA HIS A 150 1.44 3.59 0.58
C HIS A 150 0.66 2.37 0.09
N ILE A 151 0.35 2.37 -1.20
CA ILE A 151 -0.40 1.29 -1.84
C ILE A 151 0.55 0.45 -2.68
N GLY A 152 0.53 -0.86 -2.47
CA GLY A 152 1.14 -1.84 -3.37
C GLY A 152 0.08 -2.54 -4.22
N GLY A 153 0.46 -3.05 -5.40
CA GLY A 153 -0.52 -3.76 -6.21
C GLY A 153 -0.01 -4.30 -7.53
N LYS A 154 -0.94 -4.92 -8.28
CA LYS A 154 -0.69 -5.49 -9.60
C LYS A 154 -1.90 -5.35 -10.50
N THR A 155 -1.68 -4.85 -11.71
CA THR A 155 -2.69 -4.78 -12.78
C THR A 155 -2.83 -6.13 -13.48
N GLY A 156 -4.06 -6.46 -13.88
CA GLY A 156 -4.38 -7.58 -14.75
C GLY A 156 -5.16 -7.13 -15.97
N SER A 157 -4.89 -7.75 -17.13
CA SER A 157 -5.72 -7.64 -18.31
C SER A 157 -5.63 -8.99 -19.03
N SER A 158 -6.73 -9.71 -19.08
CA SER A 158 -6.78 -11.07 -19.60
C SER A 158 -7.96 -11.25 -20.55
N GLN A 159 -7.73 -11.95 -21.65
CA GLN A 159 -8.80 -12.46 -22.48
C GLN A 159 -9.39 -13.70 -21.82
N THR A 160 -10.71 -13.90 -21.96
CA THR A 160 -11.36 -15.13 -21.49
C THR A 160 -11.06 -16.30 -22.43
N LEU A 161 -11.29 -17.52 -21.94
CA LEU A 161 -11.02 -18.72 -22.74
C LEU A 161 -12.03 -18.94 -23.86
N ASP A 162 -13.22 -18.38 -23.73
CA ASP A 162 -14.35 -18.54 -24.64
C ASP A 162 -14.38 -17.51 -25.78
N SER A 163 -13.79 -16.33 -25.58
CA SER A 163 -13.77 -15.28 -26.57
C SER A 163 -12.53 -14.40 -26.47
N LYS A 164 -11.96 -14.04 -27.64
CA LYS A 164 -10.86 -13.08 -27.72
C LYS A 164 -11.30 -11.63 -27.49
N ASP A 165 -12.59 -11.36 -27.69
CA ASP A 165 -13.16 -10.01 -27.55
C ASP A 165 -13.67 -9.77 -26.12
N HIS A 166 -13.81 -10.83 -25.33
CA HIS A 166 -14.18 -10.75 -23.93
C HIS A 166 -12.91 -10.61 -23.08
N ILE A 167 -12.71 -9.42 -22.54
CA ILE A 167 -11.55 -9.06 -21.74
C ILE A 167 -11.98 -8.78 -20.29
N ILE A 168 -11.24 -9.30 -19.33
CA ILE A 168 -11.34 -8.93 -17.92
C ILE A 168 -10.15 -8.05 -17.59
N VAL A 169 -10.41 -6.86 -17.07
CA VAL A 169 -9.39 -5.94 -16.60
C VAL A 169 -9.49 -5.77 -15.08
N SER A 170 -8.39 -5.89 -14.38
CA SER A 170 -8.39 -5.91 -12.92
C SER A 170 -7.21 -5.19 -12.30
N PHE A 171 -7.37 -4.85 -11.05
CA PHE A 171 -6.29 -4.43 -10.16
C PHE A 171 -6.47 -5.12 -8.82
N LEU A 172 -5.39 -5.71 -8.33
CA LEU A 172 -5.31 -6.29 -7.01
C LEU A 172 -4.33 -5.44 -6.22
N GLY A 173 -4.82 -4.76 -5.18
CA GLY A 173 -4.06 -3.82 -4.37
C GLY A 173 -4.16 -4.11 -2.89
N PHE A 174 -3.19 -3.62 -2.14
CA PHE A 174 -3.14 -3.74 -0.69
C PHE A 174 -2.51 -2.50 -0.07
N ALA A 175 -2.84 -2.24 1.17
CA ALA A 175 -2.28 -1.14 1.96
C ALA A 175 -2.45 -1.37 3.48
N PRO A 176 -1.61 -0.72 4.32
CA PRO A 176 -0.34 -0.06 3.96
C PRO A 176 0.66 -1.03 3.31
N ALA A 177 1.57 -0.56 2.46
CA ALA A 177 2.46 -1.47 1.73
C ALA A 177 3.54 -2.11 2.62
N ASP A 178 3.92 -1.46 3.71
CA ASP A 178 4.89 -1.91 4.70
C ASP A 178 4.30 -2.87 5.74
N ASP A 179 3.02 -2.67 6.11
CA ASP A 179 2.28 -3.54 7.05
C ASP A 179 0.83 -3.72 6.56
N PRO A 180 0.58 -4.64 5.62
CA PRO A 180 -0.70 -4.75 4.93
C PRO A 180 -1.86 -5.20 5.83
N GLU A 181 -2.89 -4.37 5.90
CA GLU A 181 -4.13 -4.63 6.64
C GLU A 181 -5.34 -4.85 5.73
N VAL A 182 -5.28 -4.27 4.53
CA VAL A 182 -6.37 -4.31 3.57
C VAL A 182 -5.87 -4.82 2.24
N ILE A 183 -6.64 -5.72 1.64
CA ILE A 183 -6.43 -6.20 0.28
C ILE A 183 -7.74 -6.05 -0.51
N VAL A 184 -7.65 -5.51 -1.72
CA VAL A 184 -8.79 -5.26 -2.61
C VAL A 184 -8.49 -5.85 -3.98
N LEU A 185 -9.38 -6.67 -4.48
CA LEU A 185 -9.43 -7.09 -5.88
C LEU A 185 -10.62 -6.42 -6.55
N LEU A 186 -10.37 -5.53 -7.49
CA LEU A 186 -11.39 -4.89 -8.31
C LEU A 186 -11.23 -5.29 -9.77
N GLY A 187 -12.31 -5.67 -10.40
CA GLY A 187 -12.31 -6.08 -11.80
C GLY A 187 -13.52 -5.59 -12.57
N TYR A 188 -13.31 -5.30 -13.84
CA TYR A 188 -14.37 -5.08 -14.80
C TYR A 188 -14.40 -6.26 -15.76
N ASP A 189 -15.56 -6.91 -15.80
CA ASP A 189 -15.83 -8.00 -16.72
C ASP A 189 -16.43 -7.42 -18.00
N TRP A 190 -15.75 -7.68 -19.11
CA TRP A 190 -16.16 -7.28 -20.44
C TRP A 190 -16.46 -5.77 -20.61
N PRO A 191 -15.55 -4.86 -20.28
CA PRO A 191 -15.73 -3.45 -20.55
C PRO A 191 -15.91 -3.22 -22.06
N GLN A 192 -16.95 -2.46 -22.44
CA GLN A 192 -17.30 -2.29 -23.85
C GLN A 192 -16.46 -1.20 -24.50
N PRO A 193 -15.83 -1.46 -25.66
CA PRO A 193 -15.18 -0.42 -26.45
C PRO A 193 -16.21 0.50 -27.12
N ALA A 194 -15.80 1.74 -27.45
CA ALA A 194 -16.63 2.72 -28.14
C ALA A 194 -17.13 2.22 -29.51
N ALA A 195 -16.27 1.47 -30.20
CA ALA A 195 -16.61 0.83 -31.49
C ALA A 195 -15.84 -0.51 -31.62
N PRO A 196 -16.32 -1.44 -32.47
CA PRO A 196 -15.64 -2.70 -32.75
C PRO A 196 -14.20 -2.48 -33.22
N GLY A 197 -13.24 -3.12 -32.52
CA GLY A 197 -11.81 -3.01 -32.83
C GLY A 197 -11.09 -1.85 -32.15
N GLU A 198 -11.77 -0.98 -31.42
CA GLU A 198 -11.16 0.04 -30.57
C GLU A 198 -10.74 -0.54 -29.22
N ASN A 199 -9.79 0.14 -28.57
CA ASN A 199 -9.29 -0.23 -27.24
C ASN A 199 -9.66 0.81 -26.18
N THR A 200 -10.63 1.68 -26.46
CA THR A 200 -11.11 2.75 -25.59
C THR A 200 -12.61 2.66 -25.40
N THR A 201 -13.08 3.01 -24.22
CA THR A 201 -14.51 3.17 -23.92
C THR A 201 -15.08 4.41 -24.64
N ALA A 202 -16.40 4.57 -24.64
CA ALA A 202 -17.07 5.77 -25.19
C ALA A 202 -16.57 7.08 -24.54
N ASP A 203 -16.12 7.03 -23.28
CA ASP A 203 -15.54 8.16 -22.55
C ASP A 203 -14.05 8.37 -22.83
N GLY A 204 -13.46 7.62 -23.78
CA GLY A 204 -12.05 7.73 -24.15
C GLY A 204 -11.06 7.07 -23.20
N ILE A 205 -11.50 6.24 -22.25
CA ILE A 205 -10.62 5.53 -21.33
C ILE A 205 -10.05 4.29 -22.03
N TYR A 206 -8.72 4.17 -22.08
CA TYR A 206 -8.07 2.97 -22.60
C TYR A 206 -8.38 1.75 -21.70
N ILE A 207 -8.91 0.68 -22.32
CA ILE A 207 -9.36 -0.53 -21.62
C ILE A 207 -8.14 -1.30 -21.09
N SER A 208 -7.86 -1.14 -19.82
CA SER A 208 -6.80 -1.84 -19.10
C SER A 208 -7.03 -1.81 -17.59
N GLY A 209 -6.44 -2.76 -16.86
CA GLY A 209 -6.49 -2.76 -15.39
C GLY A 209 -5.92 -1.48 -14.78
N GLY A 210 -4.86 -0.93 -15.40
CA GLY A 210 -4.21 0.30 -14.90
C GLY A 210 -5.05 1.57 -15.07
N ASN A 211 -5.89 1.65 -16.11
CA ASN A 211 -6.69 2.85 -16.38
C ASN A 211 -8.12 2.77 -15.84
N MET A 212 -8.66 1.57 -15.69
CA MET A 212 -10.04 1.36 -15.22
C MET A 212 -10.10 0.90 -13.78
N ALA A 213 -9.42 -0.20 -13.46
CA ALA A 213 -9.54 -0.83 -12.15
C ALA A 213 -8.64 -0.17 -11.09
N ALA A 214 -7.42 0.22 -11.46
CA ALA A 214 -6.46 0.78 -10.51
C ALA A 214 -6.95 2.07 -9.81
N PRO A 215 -7.48 3.10 -10.51
CA PRO A 215 -7.93 4.32 -9.84
C PRO A 215 -9.07 4.05 -8.85
N MET A 216 -10.04 3.22 -9.22
CA MET A 216 -11.17 2.88 -8.36
C MET A 216 -10.74 2.02 -7.16
N ALA A 217 -9.80 1.10 -7.36
CA ALA A 217 -9.26 0.30 -6.27
C ALA A 217 -8.44 1.15 -5.29
N GLY A 218 -7.67 2.10 -5.78
CA GLY A 218 -6.94 3.06 -4.94
C GLY A 218 -7.87 3.89 -4.07
N GLU A 219 -8.92 4.46 -4.66
CA GLU A 219 -9.95 5.22 -3.93
C GLU A 219 -10.67 4.34 -2.89
N LEU A 220 -11.03 3.10 -3.25
CA LEU A 220 -11.67 2.17 -2.32
C LEU A 220 -10.76 1.82 -1.15
N ILE A 221 -9.47 1.52 -1.41
CA ILE A 221 -8.49 1.26 -0.36
C ILE A 221 -8.37 2.47 0.58
N ALA A 222 -8.25 3.67 0.03
CA ALA A 222 -8.16 4.90 0.83
C ALA A 222 -9.39 5.09 1.72
N ASN A 223 -10.60 4.90 1.18
CA ASN A 223 -11.83 5.00 1.94
C ASN A 223 -11.92 3.94 3.07
N ILE A 224 -11.42 2.72 2.82
CA ILE A 224 -11.38 1.67 3.85
C ILE A 224 -10.38 2.05 4.94
N LEU A 225 -9.19 2.54 4.58
CA LEU A 225 -8.17 2.95 5.55
C LEU A 225 -8.66 4.16 6.38
N ASP A 226 -9.31 5.15 5.75
CA ASP A 226 -9.96 6.27 6.44
C ASP A 226 -11.02 5.75 7.45
N TYR A 227 -11.85 4.78 7.04
CA TYR A 227 -12.86 4.16 7.92
C TYR A 227 -12.24 3.39 9.09
N LEU A 228 -11.12 2.71 8.85
CA LEU A 228 -10.39 1.97 9.89
C LEU A 228 -9.56 2.89 10.80
N GLY A 229 -9.50 4.20 10.51
CA GLY A 229 -8.79 5.19 11.30
C GLY A 229 -7.28 5.24 11.04
N TYR A 230 -6.83 4.74 9.89
CA TYR A 230 -5.45 4.91 9.45
C TYR A 230 -5.20 6.36 9.06
N GLU A 231 -4.22 6.99 9.68
CA GLU A 231 -3.82 8.34 9.33
C GLU A 231 -3.09 8.35 7.99
N LYS A 232 -3.38 9.36 7.16
CA LYS A 232 -2.63 9.59 5.93
C LYS A 232 -1.22 9.98 6.31
N SER A 233 -0.23 9.20 5.88
CA SER A 233 1.15 9.66 5.89
C SER A 233 1.23 10.91 5.01
N GLY A 234 1.91 11.94 5.49
CA GLY A 234 2.04 13.20 4.75
C GLY A 234 2.44 12.93 3.30
N SER A 235 1.86 13.69 2.39
CA SER A 235 2.11 13.61 0.96
C SER A 235 3.58 13.39 0.65
N ASP A 236 3.91 12.65 -0.40
CA ASP A 236 5.24 12.31 -0.93
C ASP A 236 6.23 13.49 -1.08
N VAL A 237 6.47 14.25 -0.04
CA VAL A 237 7.23 15.50 -0.10
C VAL A 237 8.65 15.36 0.40
N ASN A 238 9.08 14.14 0.73
CA ASN A 238 10.48 13.91 1.01
C ASN A 238 11.13 12.98 -0.01
N ALA A 239 11.54 13.50 -1.15
CA ALA A 239 12.53 12.84 -2.00
C ALA A 239 13.83 12.48 -1.23
N ASN A 240 13.95 12.88 0.03
CA ASN A 240 15.04 12.62 0.97
C ASN A 240 14.58 12.14 2.36
N GLY A 241 13.28 11.91 2.59
CA GLY A 241 12.75 11.39 3.85
C GLY A 241 12.98 9.89 3.99
N VAL A 242 13.15 9.44 5.23
CA VAL A 242 13.36 8.05 5.59
C VAL A 242 12.20 7.59 6.45
N THR A 243 11.49 6.55 6.02
CA THR A 243 10.40 5.96 6.81
C THR A 243 10.97 5.16 7.97
N ILE A 244 10.45 5.41 9.17
CA ILE A 244 10.83 4.69 10.39
C ILE A 244 10.22 3.29 10.34
N PRO A 245 11.03 2.22 10.36
CA PRO A 245 10.52 0.85 10.34
C PRO A 245 9.91 0.46 11.70
N HIS A 246 9.06 -0.58 11.70
CA HIS A 246 8.56 -1.19 12.92
C HIS A 246 9.69 -1.96 13.63
N LEU A 247 10.04 -1.53 14.85
CA LEU A 247 11.17 -2.05 15.61
C LEU A 247 10.77 -2.67 16.94
N VAL A 248 9.52 -2.55 17.35
CA VAL A 248 8.99 -3.18 18.57
C VAL A 248 9.11 -4.70 18.45
N GLY A 249 9.59 -5.33 19.53
CA GLY A 249 9.87 -6.77 19.55
C GLY A 249 11.25 -7.19 19.04
N LYS A 250 11.96 -6.33 18.30
CA LYS A 250 13.34 -6.60 17.84
C LYS A 250 14.35 -6.43 18.99
N THR A 251 15.49 -7.10 18.86
CA THR A 251 16.62 -6.82 19.76
C THR A 251 17.21 -5.43 19.48
N PRO A 252 17.86 -4.78 20.46
CA PRO A 252 18.49 -3.47 20.26
C PRO A 252 19.50 -3.45 19.10
N GLU A 253 20.22 -4.53 18.88
CA GLU A 253 21.20 -4.65 17.79
C GLU A 253 20.54 -4.76 16.42
N GLU A 254 19.47 -5.53 16.27
CA GLU A 254 18.70 -5.62 15.03
C GLU A 254 18.05 -4.28 14.69
N ALA A 255 17.44 -3.62 15.67
CA ALA A 255 16.82 -2.32 15.51
C ALA A 255 17.85 -1.24 15.13
N ARG A 256 19.01 -1.24 15.79
CA ARG A 256 20.14 -0.33 15.47
C ARG A 256 20.64 -0.55 14.04
N THR A 257 20.80 -1.81 13.64
CA THR A 257 21.25 -2.15 12.28
C THR A 257 20.25 -1.66 11.23
N ALA A 258 18.95 -1.86 11.47
CA ALA A 258 17.89 -1.40 10.58
C ALA A 258 17.92 0.14 10.41
N LEU A 259 17.99 0.88 11.50
CA LEU A 259 18.02 2.36 11.46
C LEU A 259 19.31 2.92 10.86
N ASN A 260 20.47 2.32 11.17
CA ASN A 260 21.75 2.76 10.60
C ASN A 260 21.79 2.55 9.08
N ASN A 261 21.21 1.46 8.56
CA ASN A 261 21.11 1.22 7.12
C ASN A 261 20.26 2.27 6.41
N LEU A 262 19.33 2.89 7.11
CA LEU A 262 18.49 3.98 6.63
C LEU A 262 19.14 5.36 6.83
N GLY A 263 20.32 5.42 7.46
CA GLY A 263 21.01 6.68 7.75
C GLY A 263 20.39 7.47 8.88
N LEU A 264 19.72 6.79 9.83
CA LEU A 264 19.11 7.37 11.03
C LEU A 264 19.98 7.13 12.26
N ASN A 265 19.93 8.05 13.21
CA ASN A 265 20.63 7.94 14.48
C ASN A 265 19.76 7.17 15.49
N VAL A 266 20.41 6.41 16.38
CA VAL A 266 19.72 5.59 17.38
C VAL A 266 20.08 6.01 18.78
N ARG A 267 19.07 6.23 19.62
CA ARG A 267 19.20 6.41 21.05
C ARG A 267 18.42 5.33 21.78
N LEU A 268 19.06 4.64 22.71
CA LEU A 268 18.40 3.63 23.56
C LEU A 268 17.97 4.27 24.87
N SER A 269 16.79 3.89 25.37
CA SER A 269 16.26 4.27 26.69
C SER A 269 15.88 2.98 27.43
N GLY A 270 16.52 2.71 28.55
CA GLY A 270 16.35 1.48 29.32
C GLY A 270 17.35 0.36 29.00
N GLU A 271 17.22 -0.80 29.66
CA GLU A 271 18.14 -1.94 29.60
C GLU A 271 17.44 -3.28 29.27
N GLY A 272 16.29 -3.25 28.60
CA GLY A 272 15.54 -4.44 28.19
C GLY A 272 16.19 -5.23 27.04
N ALA A 273 15.85 -6.51 26.93
CA ALA A 273 16.36 -7.40 25.90
C ALA A 273 15.74 -7.15 24.50
N VAL A 274 14.58 -6.49 24.46
CA VAL A 274 13.85 -6.16 23.22
C VAL A 274 13.32 -4.74 23.28
N VAL A 275 13.08 -4.15 22.11
CA VAL A 275 12.42 -2.85 21.97
C VAL A 275 10.95 -3.00 22.36
N THR A 276 10.51 -2.24 23.36
CA THR A 276 9.12 -2.23 23.84
C THR A 276 8.30 -1.10 23.23
N ASP A 277 8.93 0.01 22.82
CA ASP A 277 8.32 1.13 22.12
C ASP A 277 9.39 1.91 21.36
N GLN A 278 8.97 2.77 20.44
CA GLN A 278 9.85 3.61 19.62
C GLN A 278 9.27 5.01 19.39
N MET A 279 10.15 5.98 19.20
CA MET A 279 9.79 7.36 18.85
C MET A 279 10.80 7.90 17.83
N PRO A 280 10.39 8.40 16.64
CA PRO A 280 9.01 8.43 16.11
C PRO A 280 8.40 7.03 15.95
N THR A 281 7.07 7.00 15.83
CA THR A 281 6.32 5.74 15.62
C THR A 281 6.68 5.12 14.27
N ALA A 282 6.48 3.81 14.13
CA ALA A 282 6.63 3.11 12.85
C ALA A 282 5.74 3.76 11.78
N GLY A 283 6.25 3.86 10.55
CA GLY A 283 5.55 4.52 9.45
C GLY A 283 5.78 6.05 9.35
N SER A 284 6.30 6.70 10.39
CA SER A 284 6.64 8.13 10.33
C SER A 284 7.77 8.38 9.32
N SER A 285 7.62 9.39 8.48
CA SER A 285 8.69 9.87 7.60
C SER A 285 9.50 10.94 8.30
N VAL A 286 10.82 10.78 8.38
CA VAL A 286 11.72 11.72 9.01
C VAL A 286 12.91 12.07 8.11
N PRO A 287 13.49 13.25 8.21
CA PRO A 287 14.71 13.60 7.45
C PRO A 287 15.84 12.61 7.74
N LYS A 288 16.65 12.30 6.74
CA LYS A 288 17.86 11.49 6.92
C LYS A 288 18.77 12.13 7.95
N GLY A 289 19.31 11.33 8.90
CA GLY A 289 20.09 11.85 10.03
C GLY A 289 19.26 12.15 11.27
N SER A 290 17.93 12.04 11.23
CA SER A 290 17.07 12.17 12.42
C SER A 290 17.39 11.09 13.46
N SER A 291 17.10 11.38 14.73
CA SER A 291 17.31 10.45 15.85
C SER A 291 16.02 9.69 16.15
N THR A 292 16.12 8.38 16.25
CA THR A 292 15.06 7.48 16.73
C THR A 292 15.40 7.03 18.14
N VAL A 293 14.47 7.18 19.08
CA VAL A 293 14.58 6.66 20.44
C VAL A 293 13.90 5.29 20.50
N LEU A 294 14.60 4.31 21.00
CA LEU A 294 14.10 2.95 21.24
C LEU A 294 14.00 2.71 22.75
N TYR A 295 12.79 2.43 23.22
CA TYR A 295 12.54 2.12 24.63
C TYR A 295 12.74 0.63 24.88
N LEU A 296 13.50 0.30 25.91
CA LEU A 296 13.86 -1.07 26.29
C LEU A 296 13.29 -1.39 27.68
N GLY A 297 11.96 -1.49 27.76
CA GLY A 297 11.25 -1.73 29.02
C GLY A 297 10.97 -0.50 29.87
N GLU A 298 11.44 0.67 29.48
CA GLU A 298 10.99 1.95 30.03
C GLU A 298 9.71 2.40 29.34
N GLU A 299 8.80 3.03 30.08
CA GLU A 299 7.60 3.65 29.49
C GLU A 299 8.01 4.86 28.66
N LYS A 300 7.46 4.96 27.44
CA LYS A 300 7.58 6.14 26.61
C LYS A 300 6.95 7.33 27.36
N PRO A 301 7.65 8.43 27.58
CA PRO A 301 7.06 9.60 28.17
C PRO A 301 5.88 10.09 27.31
N GLU A 302 4.72 10.31 27.91
CA GLU A 302 3.64 11.06 27.28
C GLU A 302 4.05 12.53 27.21
N THR A 303 4.87 12.90 26.24
CA THR A 303 5.29 14.27 25.98
C THR A 303 4.48 14.80 24.83
N THR A 304 3.50 15.60 25.13
CA THR A 304 2.74 16.39 24.16
C THR A 304 3.25 17.83 24.13
N VAL A 305 3.17 18.46 22.97
CA VAL A 305 3.55 19.86 22.76
C VAL A 305 2.47 20.58 21.98
N GLU A 306 2.35 21.88 22.19
CA GLU A 306 1.43 22.71 21.41
C GLU A 306 2.09 23.11 20.09
N MET A 307 1.33 22.96 19.01
CA MET A 307 1.75 23.37 17.67
C MET A 307 1.98 24.88 17.62
N PRO A 308 3.17 25.38 17.24
CA PRO A 308 3.43 26.81 17.08
C PRO A 308 2.69 27.38 15.85
N ASP A 309 2.46 28.68 15.87
CA ASP A 309 2.02 29.42 14.67
C ASP A 309 3.24 29.71 13.80
N LEU A 310 3.24 29.14 12.61
CA LEU A 310 4.32 29.28 11.63
C LEU A 310 4.02 30.32 10.55
N SER A 311 2.85 30.96 10.58
CA SER A 311 2.37 31.87 9.52
C SER A 311 3.38 32.95 9.19
N GLY A 312 3.74 33.09 7.92
CA GLY A 312 4.65 34.11 7.42
C GLY A 312 6.14 33.93 7.77
N MET A 313 6.51 32.82 8.44
CA MET A 313 7.90 32.44 8.70
C MET A 313 8.59 31.99 7.42
N THR A 314 9.90 32.18 7.33
CA THR A 314 10.75 31.55 6.34
C THR A 314 10.94 30.07 6.68
N TYR A 315 11.48 29.27 5.75
CA TYR A 315 11.77 27.85 5.98
C TYR A 315 12.62 27.62 7.24
N ASP A 316 13.72 28.37 7.38
CA ASP A 316 14.63 28.22 8.53
C ASP A 316 13.97 28.64 9.87
N GLU A 317 13.14 29.68 9.85
CA GLU A 317 12.40 30.12 11.03
C GLU A 317 11.34 29.12 11.44
N ALA A 318 10.56 28.56 10.48
CA ALA A 318 9.55 27.55 10.73
C ALA A 318 10.18 26.24 11.25
N LYS A 319 11.29 25.82 10.64
CA LYS A 319 12.04 24.65 11.07
C LYS A 319 12.56 24.82 12.51
N ALA A 320 13.17 25.94 12.81
CA ALA A 320 13.67 26.21 14.16
C ALA A 320 12.53 26.30 15.21
N ALA A 321 11.38 26.84 14.83
CA ALA A 321 10.20 26.90 15.69
C ALA A 321 9.65 25.53 16.03
N LEU A 322 9.58 24.62 15.06
CA LEU A 322 9.15 23.23 15.27
C LEU A 322 10.18 22.43 16.06
N GLU A 323 11.45 22.49 15.68
CA GLU A 323 12.53 21.79 16.40
C GLU A 323 12.61 22.19 17.87
N LYS A 324 12.35 23.46 18.19
CA LYS A 324 12.33 23.96 19.58
C LYS A 324 11.30 23.27 20.46
N VAL A 325 10.19 22.85 19.89
CA VAL A 325 9.13 22.11 20.60
C VAL A 325 9.18 20.60 20.35
N GLY A 326 10.23 20.12 19.64
CA GLY A 326 10.43 18.70 19.37
C GLY A 326 9.56 18.15 18.24
N LEU A 327 9.06 18.99 17.35
CA LEU A 327 8.34 18.62 16.13
C LEU A 327 9.28 18.67 14.92
N TYR A 328 8.92 18.00 13.83
CA TYR A 328 9.68 18.02 12.57
C TYR A 328 8.93 18.82 11.51
N LEU A 329 9.69 19.56 10.69
CA LEU A 329 9.14 20.26 9.54
C LEU A 329 9.16 19.37 8.31
N GLU A 330 8.00 19.22 7.66
CA GLU A 330 7.85 18.62 6.35
C GLU A 330 7.43 19.70 5.35
N ALA A 331 8.37 20.10 4.48
CA ALA A 331 8.09 21.16 3.51
C ALA A 331 7.36 20.61 2.28
N THR A 332 6.25 21.25 1.88
CA THR A 332 5.48 20.90 0.68
C THR A 332 5.39 22.07 -0.29
N GLY A 333 5.31 21.79 -1.60
CA GLY A 333 5.23 22.79 -2.65
C GLY A 333 6.54 23.05 -3.40
N THR A 334 6.71 24.27 -3.95
CA THR A 334 7.80 24.61 -4.90
C THR A 334 9.15 24.88 -4.25
N GLY A 335 9.33 24.57 -2.98
CA GLY A 335 10.65 24.62 -2.37
C GLY A 335 10.79 25.48 -1.11
N GLU A 336 12.02 25.53 -0.60
CA GLU A 336 12.43 26.18 0.64
C GLU A 336 12.54 27.71 0.53
N SER A 337 12.14 28.29 -0.63
CA SER A 337 12.10 29.73 -0.87
C SER A 337 10.69 30.25 -0.64
N GLY A 338 10.57 31.35 0.08
CA GLY A 338 9.30 31.98 0.37
C GLY A 338 8.88 31.88 1.84
N LYS A 339 7.65 32.23 2.12
CA LYS A 339 7.10 32.26 3.48
C LYS A 339 6.02 31.21 3.65
N VAL A 340 5.85 30.72 4.88
CA VAL A 340 4.78 29.78 5.22
C VAL A 340 3.43 30.36 4.83
N PHE A 341 2.76 29.65 3.92
CA PHE A 341 1.42 29.97 3.45
C PHE A 341 0.36 29.20 4.24
N SER A 342 0.60 27.94 4.54
CA SER A 342 -0.28 27.11 5.38
C SER A 342 0.50 26.03 6.12
N GLN A 343 -0.04 25.59 7.25
CA GLN A 343 0.44 24.45 8.03
C GLN A 343 -0.71 23.44 8.17
N SER A 344 -0.40 22.15 8.11
CA SER A 344 -1.41 21.06 8.13
C SER A 344 -2.15 20.94 9.46
N VAL A 345 -1.51 21.39 10.54
CA VAL A 345 -2.06 21.36 11.90
C VAL A 345 -2.23 22.80 12.40
N ASN A 346 -3.37 23.12 12.96
CA ASN A 346 -3.63 24.47 13.49
C ASN A 346 -2.75 24.78 14.70
N ALA A 347 -2.26 26.03 14.79
CA ALA A 347 -1.55 26.51 15.96
C ALA A 347 -2.37 26.28 17.25
N GLY A 348 -1.69 25.88 18.31
CA GLY A 348 -2.32 25.52 19.61
C GLY A 348 -2.86 24.10 19.69
N THR A 349 -2.83 23.33 18.61
CA THR A 349 -3.20 21.89 18.68
C THR A 349 -2.13 21.13 19.47
N VAL A 350 -2.55 20.22 20.35
CA VAL A 350 -1.67 19.38 21.13
C VAL A 350 -1.24 18.19 20.27
N LEU A 351 0.06 17.99 20.10
CA LEU A 351 0.69 16.93 19.32
C LEU A 351 1.70 16.16 20.15
N ASP A 352 1.96 14.92 19.79
CA ASP A 352 3.07 14.16 20.36
C ASP A 352 4.42 14.72 19.87
N VAL A 353 5.40 14.80 20.76
CA VAL A 353 6.79 15.12 20.39
C VAL A 353 7.28 14.11 19.36
N GLY A 354 7.95 14.61 18.30
CA GLY A 354 8.40 13.77 17.18
C GLY A 354 7.43 13.73 16.00
N THR A 355 6.25 14.39 16.11
CA THR A 355 5.31 14.50 14.99
C THR A 355 5.90 15.37 13.87
N ALA A 356 5.79 14.90 12.63
CA ALA A 356 6.10 15.69 11.45
C ALA A 356 4.90 16.57 11.07
N VAL A 357 5.14 17.84 10.76
CA VAL A 357 4.11 18.81 10.40
C VAL A 357 4.37 19.29 8.98
N GLU A 358 3.38 19.08 8.12
CA GLU A 358 3.43 19.59 6.75
C GLU A 358 3.26 21.09 6.71
N VAL A 359 4.18 21.78 6.02
CA VAL A 359 4.19 23.26 5.89
C VAL A 359 4.34 23.63 4.42
N LYS A 360 3.39 24.41 3.89
CA LYS A 360 3.42 24.93 2.51
C LYS A 360 4.01 26.35 2.49
N PHE A 361 4.95 26.55 1.57
CA PHE A 361 5.60 27.85 1.35
C PHE A 361 5.08 28.53 0.09
N THR A 362 5.02 29.87 0.09
CA THR A 362 4.73 30.65 -1.12
C THR A 362 5.90 30.57 -2.09
N ASP A 363 5.61 30.63 -3.40
CA ASP A 363 6.63 30.76 -4.44
C ASP A 363 6.92 32.24 -4.66
N ASP A 364 8.02 32.75 -4.10
CA ASP A 364 8.45 34.14 -4.30
C ASP A 364 8.96 34.43 -5.74
N THR A 365 9.00 33.39 -6.62
CA THR A 365 9.43 33.54 -8.00
C THR A 365 8.26 33.79 -8.97
N ALA A 366 7.01 33.68 -8.51
CA ALA A 366 5.85 33.99 -9.32
C ALA A 366 5.68 35.51 -9.49
N PRO A 367 5.54 36.03 -10.72
CA PRO A 367 5.27 37.46 -10.91
C PRO A 367 3.93 37.80 -10.25
N ASP A 368 3.93 38.90 -9.48
CA ASP A 368 2.71 39.45 -8.87
C ASP A 368 1.66 39.79 -9.95
N ASN A 369 0.74 38.88 -10.19
CA ASN A 369 -0.36 39.04 -11.15
C ASN A 369 -1.58 39.72 -10.52
N GLY A 370 -1.42 40.55 -9.49
CA GLY A 370 -2.38 41.55 -9.06
C GLY A 370 -3.87 41.10 -8.91
N VAL A 371 -4.13 39.81 -8.59
CA VAL A 371 -5.50 39.34 -8.35
C VAL A 371 -5.77 39.38 -6.86
N THR A 372 -6.30 40.51 -6.44
CA THR A 372 -6.96 40.65 -5.13
C THR A 372 -8.19 39.72 -5.11
N THR A 373 -8.13 38.64 -4.37
CA THR A 373 -9.31 37.85 -4.03
C THR A 373 -10.14 38.55 -2.95
N GLY A 374 -10.88 39.59 -3.38
CA GLY A 374 -11.99 40.14 -2.64
C GLY A 374 -13.28 39.81 -3.36
N GLY A 375 -14.04 38.86 -2.84
CA GLY A 375 -15.35 38.54 -3.41
C GLY A 375 -16.09 37.50 -2.58
N GLY A 376 -16.61 37.91 -1.43
CA GLY A 376 -17.60 37.16 -0.70
C GLY A 376 -18.82 36.90 -1.57
N TRP A 377 -19.20 35.65 -1.70
CA TRP A 377 -20.46 35.24 -2.33
C TRP A 377 -21.59 35.35 -1.28
N ALA A 378 -22.45 36.39 -1.43
CA ALA A 378 -23.71 36.47 -0.71
C ALA A 378 -24.81 35.88 -1.60
N PRO A 379 -25.77 35.08 -1.08
CA PRO A 379 -26.90 34.61 -1.85
C PRO A 379 -27.82 35.77 -2.15
N LYS A 380 -28.30 35.86 -3.40
CA LYS A 380 -29.40 36.78 -3.77
C LYS A 380 -30.72 36.23 -3.23
N GLU A 381 -31.39 37.02 -2.44
CA GLU A 381 -32.80 36.86 -2.13
C GLU A 381 -33.60 37.06 -3.40
N GLU A 382 -34.53 36.15 -3.72
CA GLU A 382 -35.58 36.34 -4.72
C GLU A 382 -36.66 37.27 -4.14
N GLU A 383 -36.86 38.40 -4.76
CA GLU A 383 -38.09 39.20 -4.61
C GLU A 383 -39.12 38.74 -5.64
N GLU A 384 -40.37 38.71 -5.20
CA GLU A 384 -41.65 38.34 -5.80
C GLU A 384 -41.84 38.50 -7.32
#